data_aaf0a8a4ddea083583eda418453875da
#
_entry.id   aaf0a8a4ddea083583eda418453875da
#
_cell.length_a   1.000
_cell.length_b   1.000
_cell.length_c   1.000
_cell.angle_alpha   90.00
_cell.angle_beta   90.00
_cell.angle_gamma   90.00
#
_symmetry.space_group_name_H-M   'P 1'
#
loop_
_entity.id
_entity.type
_entity.pdbx_description
1 polymer ?
#
loop_
_entity_poly.entity_id
_entity_poly.type
_entity_poly.pdbx_seq_one_letter_code
_entity_poly.pdbx_strand_id
1 'polypeptide(L)'
;QRAPRHAQLPGRLMATDPTPLQGALSGLRVLDLTRVLAGPWCGMLLGDLGAEVIKVESVGSGDDTRAWGPPFVDGESAYFLGCNRNKRGISVDFTSAEGKSLLAGMLSKVDVVLDNFKTGTLARWGFDETWFEQHVPKLVRCSITGYGEEGPDAQLPGYDFILQAESGLMSICGPQEGEATKYGVAIVDLATGMMAANAVQAALIARFRSGRGQKVEVCLFDTAIALLANVGNSHLATGNEARRFGNGHPTIVPYTTFEGADGVIAIAVGNDTQFERLAQLLGHPEWADDARFTRNADRVV
;
A
#
# COMPACT_ATOMS: atom_id res chain seq x y z
N GLN A 1 16.21 -7.73 41.50
CA GLN A 1 15.05 -7.45 40.62
C GLN A 1 14.25 -6.28 41.19
N ARG A 2 14.41 -5.08 40.63
CA ARG A 2 13.57 -3.92 40.95
C ARG A 2 12.86 -3.50 39.64
N ALA A 3 11.53 -3.49 39.68
CA ALA A 3 10.68 -2.99 38.59
C ALA A 3 10.93 -1.47 38.35
N PRO A 4 10.82 -0.99 37.07
CA PRO A 4 11.01 0.43 36.78
C PRO A 4 9.83 1.26 37.32
N ARG A 5 10.16 2.36 37.99
CA ARG A 5 9.18 3.36 38.48
C ARG A 5 8.60 4.10 37.29
N HIS A 6 7.30 4.03 37.16
CA HIS A 6 6.55 4.93 36.24
C HIS A 6 6.77 6.39 36.67
N ALA A 7 7.36 7.19 35.79
CA ALA A 7 7.41 8.64 35.94
C ALA A 7 5.99 9.20 35.73
N GLN A 8 5.43 9.83 36.76
CA GLN A 8 4.18 10.61 36.64
C GLN A 8 4.48 11.87 35.83
N LEU A 9 3.80 12.02 34.71
CA LEU A 9 3.78 13.27 33.94
C LEU A 9 3.02 14.36 34.69
N PRO A 10 3.51 15.60 34.68
CA PRO A 10 2.84 16.70 35.40
C PRO A 10 1.54 17.13 34.70
N GLY A 11 0.58 17.46 35.53
CA GLY A 11 -0.69 18.14 35.40
C GLY A 11 -1.27 18.38 33.99
N ARG A 12 -2.34 17.65 33.72
CA ARG A 12 -3.25 17.87 32.60
C ARG A 12 -3.88 19.26 32.73
N LEU A 13 -3.49 20.20 31.87
CA LEU A 13 -4.23 21.41 31.64
C LEU A 13 -5.67 21.05 31.28
N MET A 14 -6.63 21.53 32.04
CA MET A 14 -8.05 21.43 31.73
C MET A 14 -8.31 22.13 30.41
N ALA A 15 -8.38 21.37 29.32
CA ALA A 15 -8.88 21.86 28.04
C ALA A 15 -10.41 22.03 28.18
N THR A 16 -10.90 23.19 27.95
CA THR A 16 -12.30 23.47 27.54
C THR A 16 -12.64 22.50 26.43
N ASP A 17 -13.85 21.89 26.51
CA ASP A 17 -14.35 20.84 25.60
C ASP A 17 -13.76 20.93 24.21
N PRO A 18 -12.87 19.98 23.80
CA PRO A 18 -12.34 20.01 22.47
C PRO A 18 -13.49 19.62 21.54
N THR A 19 -13.89 20.53 20.66
CA THR A 19 -14.59 20.12 19.43
C THR A 19 -13.87 18.87 18.93
N PRO A 20 -14.54 17.73 18.73
CA PRO A 20 -13.87 16.51 18.29
C PRO A 20 -13.00 16.86 17.09
N LEU A 21 -11.70 16.54 17.13
CA LEU A 21 -10.81 16.75 16.00
C LEU A 21 -11.42 16.00 14.83
N GLN A 22 -12.04 16.74 13.92
CA GLN A 22 -12.55 16.15 12.70
C GLN A 22 -11.37 15.77 11.85
N GLY A 23 -11.35 14.52 11.34
CA GLY A 23 -10.31 14.06 10.42
C GLY A 23 -10.27 14.93 9.16
N ALA A 24 -9.13 14.93 8.46
CA ALA A 24 -8.91 15.77 7.27
C ALA A 24 -9.95 15.54 6.15
N LEU A 25 -10.56 14.36 6.10
CA LEU A 25 -11.59 13.99 5.12
C LEU A 25 -13.02 13.98 5.71
N SER A 26 -13.23 14.59 6.89
CA SER A 26 -14.57 14.68 7.49
C SER A 26 -15.54 15.41 6.57
N GLY A 27 -16.76 14.85 6.47
CA GLY A 27 -17.81 15.34 5.57
C GLY A 27 -17.76 14.76 4.16
N LEU A 28 -16.71 13.99 3.81
CA LEU A 28 -16.66 13.25 2.56
C LEU A 28 -17.20 11.83 2.74
N ARG A 29 -17.88 11.34 1.71
CA ARG A 29 -18.45 9.99 1.63
C ARG A 29 -17.75 9.16 0.57
N VAL A 30 -17.35 7.95 0.94
CA VAL A 30 -16.70 6.97 0.07
C VAL A 30 -17.60 5.75 -0.08
N LEU A 31 -17.92 5.39 -1.30
CA LEU A 31 -18.55 4.12 -1.64
C LEU A 31 -17.45 3.12 -2.01
N ASP A 32 -17.26 2.14 -1.16
CA ASP A 32 -16.23 1.12 -1.33
C ASP A 32 -16.86 -0.16 -1.91
N LEU A 33 -16.71 -0.35 -3.23
CA LEU A 33 -17.17 -1.53 -3.98
C LEU A 33 -16.07 -2.59 -4.10
N THR A 34 -14.92 -2.36 -3.44
CA THR A 34 -13.75 -3.21 -3.57
C THR A 34 -13.83 -4.44 -2.68
N ARG A 35 -13.00 -5.44 -3.00
CA ARG A 35 -12.82 -6.67 -2.23
C ARG A 35 -11.35 -7.05 -2.12
N VAL A 36 -11.06 -8.02 -1.28
CA VAL A 36 -9.75 -8.60 -0.99
C VAL A 36 -8.88 -7.66 -0.18
N LEU A 37 -7.87 -6.99 -0.75
CA LEU A 37 -6.90 -6.23 0.07
C LEU A 37 -6.62 -4.81 -0.45
N ALA A 38 -6.12 -4.63 -1.66
CA ALA A 38 -5.65 -3.32 -2.14
C ALA A 38 -6.73 -2.22 -2.04
N GLY A 39 -7.92 -2.50 -2.55
CA GLY A 39 -9.06 -1.58 -2.49
C GLY A 39 -9.58 -1.37 -1.07
N PRO A 40 -9.88 -2.43 -0.30
CA PRO A 40 -10.27 -2.30 1.10
C PRO A 40 -9.26 -1.55 1.95
N TRP A 41 -7.96 -1.74 1.70
CA TRP A 41 -6.89 -0.97 2.37
C TRP A 41 -6.98 0.53 2.06
N CYS A 42 -7.20 0.89 0.79
CA CYS A 42 -7.47 2.27 0.39
C CYS A 42 -8.69 2.85 1.13
N GLY A 43 -9.83 2.15 1.09
CA GLY A 43 -11.05 2.59 1.76
C GLY A 43 -10.86 2.77 3.28
N MET A 44 -10.12 1.85 3.92
CA MET A 44 -9.78 1.95 5.34
C MET A 44 -8.92 3.18 5.65
N LEU A 45 -7.89 3.47 4.85
CA LEU A 45 -7.05 4.66 5.04
C LEU A 45 -7.85 5.96 4.90
N LEU A 46 -8.78 6.02 3.94
CA LEU A 46 -9.67 7.18 3.81
C LEU A 46 -10.60 7.32 5.03
N GLY A 47 -11.09 6.20 5.58
CA GLY A 47 -11.86 6.17 6.82
C GLY A 47 -11.03 6.60 8.03
N ASP A 48 -9.77 6.19 8.15
CA ASP A 48 -8.85 6.62 9.22
C ASP A 48 -8.60 8.14 9.17
N LEU A 49 -8.68 8.74 7.98
CA LEU A 49 -8.59 10.18 7.77
C LEU A 49 -9.92 10.93 8.00
N GLY A 50 -10.98 10.21 8.38
CA GLY A 50 -12.26 10.80 8.78
C GLY A 50 -13.38 10.77 7.73
N ALA A 51 -13.18 10.15 6.56
CA ALA A 51 -14.26 9.95 5.60
C ALA A 51 -15.30 8.94 6.12
N GLU A 52 -16.57 9.14 5.79
CA GLU A 52 -17.61 8.13 5.97
C GLU A 52 -17.49 7.09 4.85
N VAL A 53 -17.06 5.86 5.19
CA VAL A 53 -16.88 4.79 4.21
C VAL A 53 -18.02 3.78 4.30
N ILE A 54 -18.69 3.55 3.17
CA ILE A 54 -19.76 2.55 3.01
C ILE A 54 -19.23 1.45 2.11
N LYS A 55 -18.94 0.28 2.73
CA LYS A 55 -18.53 -0.93 2.00
C LYS A 55 -19.75 -1.68 1.50
N VAL A 56 -19.76 -1.96 0.21
CA VAL A 56 -20.81 -2.77 -0.41
C VAL A 56 -20.26 -4.14 -0.74
N GLU A 57 -20.94 -5.15 -0.25
CA GLU A 57 -20.56 -6.55 -0.41
C GLU A 57 -21.63 -7.33 -1.18
N SER A 58 -21.24 -8.47 -1.74
CA SER A 58 -22.18 -9.39 -2.38
C SER A 58 -23.14 -10.00 -1.36
N VAL A 59 -24.41 -10.16 -1.75
CA VAL A 59 -25.40 -10.82 -0.91
C VAL A 59 -24.99 -12.28 -0.67
N GLY A 60 -25.02 -12.70 0.58
CA GLY A 60 -24.73 -14.06 1.02
C GLY A 60 -23.24 -14.35 1.28
N SER A 61 -22.36 -14.15 0.29
CA SER A 61 -20.93 -14.47 0.44
C SER A 61 -20.11 -13.37 1.10
N GLY A 62 -20.50 -12.11 0.92
CA GLY A 62 -19.72 -10.97 1.36
C GLY A 62 -18.43 -10.81 0.57
N ASP A 63 -17.40 -10.26 1.23
CA ASP A 63 -16.02 -10.21 0.75
C ASP A 63 -15.34 -11.58 0.95
N ASP A 64 -14.60 -12.05 -0.06
CA ASP A 64 -13.91 -13.34 -0.02
C ASP A 64 -13.01 -13.50 1.22
N THR A 65 -12.44 -12.40 1.70
CA THR A 65 -11.57 -12.38 2.89
C THR A 65 -12.28 -12.72 4.20
N ARG A 66 -13.62 -12.69 4.24
CA ARG A 66 -14.39 -13.15 5.41
C ARG A 66 -14.19 -14.64 5.70
N ALA A 67 -13.89 -15.44 4.66
CA ALA A 67 -13.60 -16.86 4.78
C ALA A 67 -12.10 -17.19 4.95
N TRP A 68 -11.22 -16.18 4.85
CA TRP A 68 -9.76 -16.39 4.90
C TRP A 68 -9.26 -16.48 6.35
N GLY A 69 -9.33 -17.65 6.92
CA GLY A 69 -8.84 -17.98 8.25
C GLY A 69 -8.48 -19.46 8.36
N PRO A 70 -7.92 -19.92 9.48
CA PRO A 70 -7.71 -19.19 10.73
C PRO A 70 -6.61 -18.12 10.64
N PRO A 71 -6.56 -17.14 11.61
CA PRO A 71 -7.41 -17.04 12.79
C PRO A 71 -8.73 -16.30 12.53
N PHE A 72 -9.74 -16.65 13.35
CA PHE A 72 -11.01 -15.94 13.42
C PHE A 72 -11.18 -15.31 14.81
N VAL A 73 -11.76 -14.12 14.88
CA VAL A 73 -12.09 -13.40 16.12
C VAL A 73 -13.60 -13.18 16.11
N ASP A 74 -14.29 -13.73 17.08
CA ASP A 74 -15.77 -13.68 17.21
C ASP A 74 -16.50 -14.07 15.90
N GLY A 75 -15.94 -15.06 15.17
CA GLY A 75 -16.50 -15.56 13.92
C GLY A 75 -16.09 -14.80 12.66
N GLU A 76 -15.38 -13.67 12.78
CA GLU A 76 -14.88 -12.88 11.66
C GLU A 76 -13.40 -13.18 11.39
N SER A 77 -13.02 -13.26 10.12
CA SER A 77 -11.63 -13.43 9.71
C SER A 77 -10.76 -12.26 10.18
N ALA A 78 -9.63 -12.55 10.82
CA ALA A 78 -8.65 -11.53 11.18
C ALA A 78 -8.11 -10.78 9.96
N TYR A 79 -8.07 -11.42 8.80
CA TYR A 79 -7.69 -10.78 7.54
C TYR A 79 -8.70 -9.69 7.15
N PHE A 80 -10.02 -10.03 7.18
CA PHE A 80 -11.08 -9.07 6.89
C PHE A 80 -11.06 -7.90 7.87
N LEU A 81 -10.93 -8.18 9.16
CA LEU A 81 -10.87 -7.14 10.21
C LEU A 81 -9.68 -6.20 10.02
N GLY A 82 -8.54 -6.74 9.55
CA GLY A 82 -7.30 -6.00 9.35
C GLY A 82 -7.38 -4.87 8.33
N CYS A 83 -8.31 -4.92 7.36
CA CYS A 83 -8.41 -3.94 6.28
C CYS A 83 -9.81 -3.28 6.14
N ASN A 84 -10.73 -3.52 7.10
CA ASN A 84 -12.10 -3.00 6.99
C ASN A 84 -12.59 -2.20 8.20
N ARG A 85 -11.68 -1.79 9.12
CA ARG A 85 -12.07 -0.87 10.21
C ARG A 85 -12.60 0.46 9.66
N ASN A 86 -13.42 1.14 10.45
CA ASN A 86 -14.02 2.44 10.12
C ASN A 86 -14.94 2.42 8.89
N LYS A 87 -15.50 1.24 8.55
CA LYS A 87 -16.47 1.10 7.46
C LYS A 87 -17.83 0.67 7.99
N ARG A 88 -18.88 1.19 7.36
CA ARG A 88 -20.25 0.69 7.49
C ARG A 88 -20.51 -0.28 6.34
N GLY A 89 -21.09 -1.44 6.62
CA GLY A 89 -21.33 -2.48 5.61
C GLY A 89 -22.79 -2.51 5.16
N ILE A 90 -23.01 -2.75 3.87
CA ILE A 90 -24.29 -3.14 3.29
C ILE A 90 -24.05 -4.26 2.26
N SER A 91 -25.08 -5.08 2.03
CA SER A 91 -25.05 -6.11 0.99
C SER A 91 -26.04 -5.76 -0.12
N VAL A 92 -25.56 -5.80 -1.38
CA VAL A 92 -26.37 -5.48 -2.56
C VAL A 92 -26.07 -6.44 -3.70
N ASP A 93 -27.11 -6.92 -4.37
CA ASP A 93 -26.97 -7.69 -5.61
C ASP A 93 -26.99 -6.75 -6.83
N PHE A 94 -25.82 -6.39 -7.33
CA PHE A 94 -25.68 -5.54 -8.51
C PHE A 94 -25.99 -6.25 -9.85
N THR A 95 -26.32 -7.53 -9.82
CA THR A 95 -26.79 -8.23 -11.05
C THR A 95 -28.26 -7.95 -11.31
N SER A 96 -29.03 -7.62 -10.27
CA SER A 96 -30.45 -7.26 -10.38
C SER A 96 -30.68 -5.82 -10.88
N ALA A 97 -31.86 -5.55 -11.44
CA ALA A 97 -32.25 -4.21 -11.87
C ALA A 97 -32.38 -3.25 -10.67
N GLU A 98 -32.94 -3.76 -9.57
CA GLU A 98 -33.10 -3.02 -8.33
C GLU A 98 -31.75 -2.66 -7.71
N GLY A 99 -30.80 -3.59 -7.71
CA GLY A 99 -29.44 -3.35 -7.23
C GLY A 99 -28.69 -2.30 -8.05
N LYS A 100 -28.83 -2.32 -9.36
CA LYS A 100 -28.27 -1.28 -10.25
C LYS A 100 -28.92 0.09 -10.02
N SER A 101 -30.23 0.13 -9.85
CA SER A 101 -30.95 1.36 -9.50
C SER A 101 -30.48 1.93 -8.15
N LEU A 102 -30.29 1.06 -7.15
CA LEU A 102 -29.75 1.45 -5.86
C LEU A 102 -28.32 1.99 -5.99
N LEU A 103 -27.45 1.33 -6.79
CA LEU A 103 -26.09 1.81 -7.05
C LEU A 103 -26.09 3.20 -7.66
N ALA A 104 -26.94 3.47 -8.67
CA ALA A 104 -27.08 4.81 -9.25
C ALA A 104 -27.46 5.86 -8.19
N GLY A 105 -28.41 5.52 -7.31
CA GLY A 105 -28.82 6.37 -6.19
C GLY A 105 -27.71 6.62 -5.18
N MET A 106 -26.87 5.63 -4.88
CA MET A 106 -25.71 5.78 -3.99
C MET A 106 -24.62 6.64 -4.64
N LEU A 107 -24.27 6.39 -5.90
CA LEU A 107 -23.26 7.15 -6.63
C LEU A 107 -23.56 8.66 -6.67
N SER A 108 -24.85 9.04 -6.67
CA SER A 108 -25.27 10.45 -6.65
C SER A 108 -25.10 11.14 -5.29
N LYS A 109 -24.82 10.39 -4.22
CA LYS A 109 -24.77 10.87 -2.83
C LYS A 109 -23.39 10.75 -2.18
N VAL A 110 -22.40 10.27 -2.90
CA VAL A 110 -21.04 10.10 -2.42
C VAL A 110 -20.05 10.98 -3.18
N ASP A 111 -18.90 11.21 -2.58
CA ASP A 111 -17.82 12.02 -3.11
C ASP A 111 -16.81 11.20 -3.90
N VAL A 112 -16.63 9.96 -3.47
CA VAL A 112 -15.65 9.01 -4.02
C VAL A 112 -16.32 7.66 -4.19
N VAL A 113 -16.01 6.97 -5.29
CA VAL A 113 -16.27 5.53 -5.45
C VAL A 113 -14.94 4.82 -5.70
N LEU A 114 -14.76 3.70 -5.02
CA LEU A 114 -13.63 2.79 -5.19
C LEU A 114 -14.15 1.48 -5.79
N ASP A 115 -13.51 0.98 -6.81
CA ASP A 115 -13.78 -0.35 -7.33
C ASP A 115 -12.50 -1.08 -7.73
N ASN A 116 -12.52 -2.41 -7.67
CA ASN A 116 -11.49 -3.29 -8.23
C ASN A 116 -12.12 -4.42 -9.04
N PHE A 117 -13.15 -4.09 -9.78
CA PHE A 117 -13.79 -5.00 -10.71
C PHE A 117 -12.90 -5.26 -11.94
N LYS A 118 -13.21 -6.34 -12.66
CA LYS A 118 -12.65 -6.53 -13.99
C LYS A 118 -13.00 -5.35 -14.88
N THR A 119 -12.04 -4.89 -15.68
CA THR A 119 -12.18 -3.80 -16.62
C THR A 119 -13.49 -3.90 -17.43
N GLY A 120 -14.22 -2.79 -17.49
CA GLY A 120 -15.50 -2.69 -18.20
C GLY A 120 -16.73 -3.24 -17.43
N THR A 121 -16.60 -3.70 -16.18
CA THR A 121 -17.74 -4.23 -15.42
C THR A 121 -18.80 -3.17 -15.14
N LEU A 122 -18.42 -1.99 -14.68
CA LEU A 122 -19.36 -0.89 -14.44
C LEU A 122 -20.09 -0.48 -15.74
N ALA A 123 -19.37 -0.39 -16.86
CA ALA A 123 -19.97 -0.09 -18.17
C ALA A 123 -20.99 -1.15 -18.59
N ARG A 124 -20.70 -2.45 -18.38
CA ARG A 124 -21.69 -3.53 -18.63
C ARG A 124 -22.93 -3.44 -17.75
N TRP A 125 -22.84 -2.80 -16.59
CA TRP A 125 -23.99 -2.53 -15.72
C TRP A 125 -24.76 -1.28 -16.10
N GLY A 126 -24.28 -0.52 -17.10
CA GLY A 126 -24.87 0.73 -17.57
C GLY A 126 -24.22 2.00 -17.01
N PHE A 127 -23.10 1.86 -16.32
CA PHE A 127 -22.33 2.98 -15.74
C PHE A 127 -21.05 3.18 -16.56
N ASP A 128 -21.19 3.67 -17.79
CA ASP A 128 -20.07 4.05 -18.66
C ASP A 128 -19.62 5.50 -18.41
N GLU A 129 -18.58 5.96 -19.10
CA GLU A 129 -18.05 7.31 -18.95
C GLU A 129 -19.12 8.38 -19.22
N THR A 130 -19.94 8.17 -20.24
CA THR A 130 -21.03 9.10 -20.59
C THR A 130 -22.05 9.21 -19.47
N TRP A 131 -22.40 8.09 -18.86
CA TRP A 131 -23.30 8.09 -17.71
C TRP A 131 -22.72 8.88 -16.53
N PHE A 132 -21.44 8.66 -16.18
CA PHE A 132 -20.78 9.38 -15.09
C PHE A 132 -20.71 10.88 -15.34
N GLU A 133 -20.37 11.29 -16.56
CA GLU A 133 -20.30 12.70 -16.94
C GLU A 133 -21.66 13.40 -16.85
N GLN A 134 -22.73 12.71 -17.23
CA GLN A 134 -24.08 13.28 -17.24
C GLN A 134 -24.73 13.32 -15.86
N HIS A 135 -24.52 12.29 -15.03
CA HIS A 135 -25.28 12.13 -13.80
C HIS A 135 -24.51 12.54 -12.54
N VAL A 136 -23.19 12.33 -12.51
CA VAL A 136 -22.36 12.58 -11.32
C VAL A 136 -21.00 13.21 -11.67
N PRO A 137 -20.98 14.36 -12.38
CA PRO A 137 -19.74 14.95 -12.91
C PRO A 137 -18.75 15.42 -11.84
N LYS A 138 -19.15 15.41 -10.56
CA LYS A 138 -18.29 15.78 -9.42
C LYS A 138 -17.72 14.57 -8.70
N LEU A 139 -18.13 13.35 -9.06
CA LEU A 139 -17.68 12.13 -8.42
C LEU A 139 -16.20 11.86 -8.75
N VAL A 140 -15.39 11.60 -7.73
CA VAL A 140 -14.05 11.04 -7.91
C VAL A 140 -14.19 9.52 -7.98
N ARG A 141 -13.66 8.92 -9.04
CA ARG A 141 -13.70 7.46 -9.27
C ARG A 141 -12.29 6.91 -9.22
N CYS A 142 -12.07 5.89 -8.41
CA CYS A 142 -10.80 5.20 -8.32
C CYS A 142 -10.97 3.74 -8.69
N SER A 143 -10.37 3.35 -9.81
CA SER A 143 -10.32 1.97 -10.28
C SER A 143 -8.97 1.36 -9.93
N ILE A 144 -8.99 0.17 -9.31
CA ILE A 144 -7.78 -0.57 -8.92
C ILE A 144 -7.75 -1.85 -9.75
N THR A 145 -6.76 -1.96 -10.62
CA THR A 145 -6.65 -3.06 -11.60
C THR A 145 -5.37 -3.86 -11.39
N GLY A 146 -5.29 -5.04 -12.00
CA GLY A 146 -4.05 -5.84 -12.01
C GLY A 146 -2.98 -5.21 -12.89
N TYR A 147 -3.34 -4.96 -14.16
CA TYR A 147 -2.39 -4.58 -15.23
C TYR A 147 -2.77 -3.30 -15.96
N GLY A 148 -3.72 -2.54 -15.45
CA GLY A 148 -4.28 -1.39 -16.14
C GLY A 148 -5.57 -1.70 -16.88
N GLU A 149 -6.28 -0.65 -17.31
CA GLU A 149 -7.51 -0.78 -18.09
C GLU A 149 -7.24 -0.92 -19.60
N GLU A 150 -6.03 -0.61 -20.03
CA GLU A 150 -5.57 -0.68 -21.42
C GLU A 150 -4.40 -1.64 -21.58
N GLY A 151 -4.14 -2.09 -22.79
CA GLY A 151 -3.04 -2.99 -23.11
C GLY A 151 -3.45 -4.46 -23.20
N PRO A 152 -2.50 -5.35 -23.52
CA PRO A 152 -2.78 -6.77 -23.81
C PRO A 152 -3.28 -7.53 -22.56
N ASP A 153 -2.86 -7.13 -21.37
CA ASP A 153 -3.12 -7.83 -20.12
C ASP A 153 -4.28 -7.21 -19.29
N ALA A 154 -4.97 -6.19 -19.83
CA ALA A 154 -6.03 -5.45 -19.13
C ALA A 154 -7.20 -6.33 -18.63
N GLN A 155 -7.39 -7.53 -19.18
CA GLN A 155 -8.43 -8.47 -18.77
C GLN A 155 -7.94 -9.55 -17.80
N LEU A 156 -6.63 -9.61 -17.53
CA LEU A 156 -6.05 -10.57 -16.62
C LEU A 156 -6.33 -10.21 -15.14
N PRO A 157 -6.57 -11.20 -14.27
CA PRO A 157 -6.69 -10.95 -12.86
C PRO A 157 -5.31 -10.65 -12.27
N GLY A 158 -5.19 -9.58 -11.48
CA GLY A 158 -3.98 -9.26 -10.75
C GLY A 158 -4.04 -9.80 -9.31
N TYR A 159 -3.18 -10.76 -8.98
CA TYR A 159 -2.94 -11.19 -7.61
C TYR A 159 -1.53 -10.80 -7.18
N ASP A 160 -1.39 -10.25 -5.97
CA ASP A 160 -0.12 -9.79 -5.41
C ASP A 160 1.04 -10.77 -5.64
N PHE A 161 0.84 -12.05 -5.34
CA PHE A 161 1.89 -13.06 -5.48
C PHE A 161 2.37 -13.23 -6.92
N ILE A 162 1.44 -13.25 -7.87
CA ILE A 162 1.77 -13.36 -9.31
C ILE A 162 2.53 -12.11 -9.75
N LEU A 163 2.07 -10.94 -9.33
CA LEU A 163 2.69 -9.67 -9.70
C LEU A 163 4.06 -9.45 -9.06
N GLN A 164 4.29 -9.97 -7.86
CA GLN A 164 5.65 -10.03 -7.29
C GLN A 164 6.59 -10.89 -8.14
N ALA A 165 6.10 -11.98 -8.72
CA ALA A 165 6.90 -12.83 -9.61
C ALA A 165 7.17 -12.14 -10.96
N GLU A 166 6.13 -11.65 -11.62
CA GLU A 166 6.22 -11.08 -12.98
C GLU A 166 6.98 -9.76 -13.01
N SER A 167 6.86 -8.92 -11.97
CA SER A 167 7.59 -7.66 -11.88
C SER A 167 9.07 -7.81 -11.59
N GLY A 168 9.52 -8.99 -11.18
CA GLY A 168 10.90 -9.23 -10.74
C GLY A 168 11.15 -8.95 -9.25
N LEU A 169 10.16 -8.51 -8.47
CA LEU A 169 10.31 -8.30 -7.01
C LEU A 169 10.80 -9.56 -6.31
N MET A 170 10.28 -10.75 -6.67
CA MET A 170 10.73 -12.00 -6.09
C MET A 170 12.18 -12.33 -6.45
N SER A 171 12.63 -11.96 -7.64
CA SER A 171 14.00 -12.28 -8.11
C SER A 171 15.07 -11.58 -7.27
N ILE A 172 14.74 -10.47 -6.63
CA ILE A 172 15.65 -9.70 -5.78
C ILE A 172 15.45 -9.96 -4.27
N CYS A 173 14.42 -10.73 -3.90
CA CYS A 173 14.12 -11.08 -2.51
C CYS A 173 14.60 -12.51 -2.18
N GLY A 174 15.13 -12.67 -0.97
CA GLY A 174 15.63 -13.95 -0.47
C GLY A 174 17.13 -13.97 -0.20
N PRO A 175 17.66 -15.09 0.30
CA PRO A 175 19.09 -15.24 0.55
C PRO A 175 19.87 -15.19 -0.76
N GLN A 176 21.14 -14.73 -0.71
CA GLN A 176 22.02 -14.62 -1.88
C GLN A 176 22.14 -15.96 -2.61
N GLU A 177 22.49 -16.99 -1.84
CA GLU A 177 22.59 -18.38 -2.29
C GLU A 177 21.34 -19.13 -1.87
N GLY A 178 20.28 -19.05 -2.66
CA GLY A 178 19.02 -19.70 -2.27
C GLY A 178 17.89 -19.46 -3.25
N GLU A 179 16.70 -19.81 -2.83
CA GLU A 179 15.47 -19.64 -3.60
C GLU A 179 15.01 -18.17 -3.58
N ALA A 180 14.48 -17.72 -4.71
CA ALA A 180 13.76 -16.45 -4.79
C ALA A 180 12.47 -16.52 -3.94
N THR A 181 12.22 -15.53 -3.09
CA THR A 181 11.08 -15.55 -2.18
C THR A 181 10.18 -14.34 -2.40
N LYS A 182 8.87 -14.53 -2.19
CA LYS A 182 7.96 -13.41 -2.10
C LYS A 182 8.21 -12.61 -0.81
N TYR A 183 7.79 -11.36 -0.79
CA TYR A 183 7.73 -10.59 0.45
C TYR A 183 6.75 -11.23 1.46
N GLY A 184 7.03 -11.10 2.75
CA GLY A 184 6.28 -11.79 3.81
C GLY A 184 4.78 -11.46 3.86
N VAL A 185 4.39 -10.26 3.44
CA VAL A 185 3.00 -9.82 3.29
C VAL A 185 2.69 -9.54 1.82
N ALA A 186 1.42 -9.32 1.47
CA ALA A 186 1.00 -8.89 0.14
C ALA A 186 1.40 -7.42 -0.12
N ILE A 187 2.69 -7.18 -0.32
CA ILE A 187 3.28 -5.84 -0.37
C ILE A 187 2.80 -5.01 -1.56
N VAL A 188 2.54 -5.65 -2.69
CA VAL A 188 2.03 -4.98 -3.89
C VAL A 188 0.60 -4.47 -3.65
N ASP A 189 -0.26 -5.31 -3.06
CA ASP A 189 -1.62 -4.89 -2.66
C ASP A 189 -1.60 -3.71 -1.69
N LEU A 190 -0.79 -3.80 -0.63
CA LEU A 190 -0.70 -2.75 0.40
C LEU A 190 -0.21 -1.43 -0.21
N ALA A 191 0.87 -1.48 -1.00
CA ALA A 191 1.41 -0.30 -1.67
C ALA A 191 0.41 0.30 -2.66
N THR A 192 -0.28 -0.55 -3.45
CA THR A 192 -1.32 -0.11 -4.37
C THR A 192 -2.48 0.58 -3.63
N GLY A 193 -2.91 0.03 -2.50
CA GLY A 193 -3.93 0.66 -1.66
C GLY A 193 -3.51 2.04 -1.13
N MET A 194 -2.23 2.19 -0.74
CA MET A 194 -1.67 3.49 -0.34
C MET A 194 -1.59 4.47 -1.53
N MET A 195 -1.16 4.01 -2.70
CA MET A 195 -1.12 4.83 -3.91
C MET A 195 -2.52 5.26 -4.35
N ALA A 196 -3.51 4.36 -4.25
CA ALA A 196 -4.91 4.66 -4.54
C ALA A 196 -5.46 5.73 -3.57
N ALA A 197 -5.18 5.61 -2.28
CA ALA A 197 -5.57 6.63 -1.30
C ALA A 197 -4.94 8.00 -1.60
N ASN A 198 -3.68 8.02 -2.04
CA ASN A 198 -2.98 9.23 -2.47
C ASN A 198 -3.62 9.83 -3.74
N ALA A 199 -3.89 9.01 -4.75
CA ALA A 199 -4.51 9.43 -6.00
C ALA A 199 -5.92 10.00 -5.77
N VAL A 200 -6.72 9.37 -4.91
CA VAL A 200 -8.04 9.87 -4.49
C VAL A 200 -7.93 11.25 -3.84
N GLN A 201 -7.01 11.43 -2.90
CA GLN A 201 -6.80 12.72 -2.24
C GLN A 201 -6.36 13.80 -3.23
N ALA A 202 -5.46 13.49 -4.17
CA ALA A 202 -5.06 14.41 -5.24
C ALA A 202 -6.25 14.78 -6.14
N ALA A 203 -7.09 13.80 -6.50
CA ALA A 203 -8.31 14.05 -7.28
C ALA A 203 -9.34 14.90 -6.53
N LEU A 204 -9.48 14.71 -5.21
CA LEU A 204 -10.33 15.56 -4.37
C LEU A 204 -9.81 17.01 -4.33
N ILE A 205 -8.50 17.21 -4.19
CA ILE A 205 -7.89 18.56 -4.24
C ILE A 205 -8.13 19.20 -5.61
N ALA A 206 -7.98 18.47 -6.70
CA ALA A 206 -8.27 18.95 -8.05
C ALA A 206 -9.77 19.31 -8.19
N ARG A 207 -10.67 18.50 -7.64
CA ARG A 207 -12.11 18.76 -7.62
C ARG A 207 -12.46 20.04 -6.85
N PHE A 208 -11.82 20.30 -5.71
CA PHE A 208 -12.05 21.55 -4.95
C PHE A 208 -11.69 22.80 -5.76
N ARG A 209 -10.74 22.70 -6.68
CA ARG A 209 -10.33 23.81 -7.56
C ARG A 209 -11.19 23.94 -8.82
N SER A 210 -11.55 22.81 -9.44
CA SER A 210 -12.21 22.76 -10.75
C SER A 210 -13.74 22.67 -10.66
N GLY A 211 -14.26 22.21 -9.51
CA GLY A 211 -15.66 21.84 -9.35
C GLY A 211 -16.07 20.53 -10.02
N ARG A 212 -15.13 19.80 -10.65
CA ARG A 212 -15.36 18.54 -11.36
C ARG A 212 -14.57 17.40 -10.72
N GLY A 213 -15.20 16.23 -10.65
CA GLY A 213 -14.53 14.98 -10.33
C GLY A 213 -13.68 14.49 -11.51
N GLN A 214 -12.97 13.40 -11.27
CA GLN A 214 -12.19 12.71 -12.31
C GLN A 214 -12.08 11.22 -11.99
N LYS A 215 -11.74 10.45 -13.00
CA LYS A 215 -11.31 9.07 -12.84
C LYS A 215 -9.81 9.05 -12.53
N VAL A 216 -9.41 8.24 -11.57
CA VAL A 216 -8.03 7.86 -11.32
C VAL A 216 -7.93 6.35 -11.38
N GLU A 217 -6.88 5.86 -11.97
CA GLU A 217 -6.57 4.44 -12.05
C GLU A 217 -5.26 4.16 -11.33
N VAL A 218 -5.19 3.06 -10.59
CA VAL A 218 -3.98 2.56 -9.96
C VAL A 218 -3.85 1.08 -10.28
N CYS A 219 -2.71 0.73 -10.89
CA CYS A 219 -2.44 -0.62 -11.35
C CYS A 219 -1.45 -1.31 -10.41
N LEU A 220 -1.74 -2.57 -10.06
CA LEU A 220 -0.87 -3.34 -9.19
C LEU A 220 0.51 -3.59 -9.84
N PHE A 221 0.53 -3.85 -11.15
CA PHE A 221 1.78 -4.12 -11.86
C PHE A 221 2.70 -2.89 -11.88
N ASP A 222 2.17 -1.70 -12.17
CA ASP A 222 2.94 -0.45 -12.12
C ASP A 222 3.48 -0.18 -10.72
N THR A 223 2.65 -0.45 -9.71
CA THR A 223 3.08 -0.36 -8.31
C THR A 223 4.23 -1.33 -8.01
N ALA A 224 4.13 -2.58 -8.48
CA ALA A 224 5.18 -3.58 -8.29
C ALA A 224 6.49 -3.17 -8.97
N ILE A 225 6.44 -2.61 -10.19
CA ILE A 225 7.61 -2.05 -10.87
C ILE A 225 8.19 -0.87 -10.08
N ALA A 226 7.35 0.03 -9.58
CA ALA A 226 7.82 1.16 -8.76
C ALA A 226 8.52 0.71 -7.47
N LEU A 227 8.09 -0.42 -6.88
CA LEU A 227 8.70 -1.00 -5.67
C LEU A 227 10.11 -1.56 -5.92
N LEU A 228 10.53 -1.82 -7.16
CA LEU A 228 11.92 -2.16 -7.48
C LEU A 228 12.90 -1.01 -7.16
N ALA A 229 12.42 0.21 -7.11
CA ALA A 229 13.13 1.41 -6.66
C ALA A 229 14.55 1.53 -7.27
N ASN A 230 15.56 1.67 -6.42
CA ASN A 230 16.96 1.82 -6.86
C ASN A 230 17.51 0.58 -7.58
N VAL A 231 17.02 -0.61 -7.29
CA VAL A 231 17.47 -1.85 -7.96
C VAL A 231 17.00 -1.87 -9.41
N GLY A 232 15.71 -1.55 -9.64
CA GLY A 232 15.17 -1.40 -10.99
C GLY A 232 15.87 -0.29 -11.78
N ASN A 233 16.11 0.87 -11.16
CA ASN A 233 16.85 1.96 -11.79
C ASN A 233 18.30 1.57 -12.15
N SER A 234 18.96 0.77 -11.31
CA SER A 234 20.32 0.27 -11.61
C SER A 234 20.31 -0.64 -12.83
N HIS A 235 19.33 -1.54 -12.95
CA HIS A 235 19.15 -2.37 -14.13
C HIS A 235 18.95 -1.54 -15.40
N LEU A 236 18.03 -0.58 -15.37
CA LEU A 236 17.75 0.31 -16.50
C LEU A 236 18.96 1.15 -16.93
N ALA A 237 19.79 1.55 -15.98
CA ALA A 237 20.97 2.37 -16.26
C ALA A 237 22.16 1.56 -16.82
N THR A 238 22.29 0.29 -16.44
CA THR A 238 23.49 -0.51 -16.75
C THR A 238 23.23 -1.71 -17.66
N GLY A 239 21.98 -2.16 -17.77
CA GLY A 239 21.60 -3.42 -18.42
C GLY A 239 21.98 -4.66 -17.61
N ASN A 240 22.58 -4.51 -16.44
CA ASN A 240 22.98 -5.64 -15.60
C ASN A 240 21.78 -6.21 -14.85
N GLU A 241 21.70 -7.53 -14.81
CA GLU A 241 20.70 -8.25 -14.02
C GLU A 241 20.92 -8.02 -12.52
N ALA A 242 19.83 -7.71 -11.81
CA ALA A 242 19.86 -7.60 -10.37
C ALA A 242 19.95 -9.00 -9.74
N ARG A 243 20.67 -9.10 -8.62
CA ARG A 243 20.78 -10.33 -7.83
C ARG A 243 20.10 -10.18 -6.49
N ARG A 244 19.90 -11.28 -5.78
CA ARG A 244 19.51 -11.24 -4.37
C ARG A 244 20.69 -10.81 -3.51
N PHE A 245 20.44 -9.85 -2.62
CA PHE A 245 21.46 -9.33 -1.69
C PHE A 245 21.29 -9.87 -0.26
N GLY A 246 20.28 -10.74 -0.02
CA GLY A 246 19.94 -11.13 1.34
C GLY A 246 19.58 -9.92 2.18
N ASN A 247 20.28 -9.74 3.29
CA ASN A 247 20.15 -8.55 4.13
C ASN A 247 21.12 -7.41 3.72
N GLY A 248 21.94 -7.63 2.68
CA GLY A 248 22.91 -6.65 2.21
C GLY A 248 22.27 -5.54 1.36
N HIS A 249 22.84 -4.36 1.40
CA HIS A 249 22.46 -3.28 0.47
C HIS A 249 23.20 -3.45 -0.86
N PRO A 250 22.56 -3.20 -2.02
CA PRO A 250 23.18 -3.41 -3.34
C PRO A 250 24.39 -2.51 -3.61
N THR A 251 24.49 -1.34 -2.99
CA THR A 251 25.48 -0.31 -3.31
C THR A 251 26.10 0.40 -2.10
N ILE A 252 25.84 -0.04 -0.88
CA ILE A 252 26.36 0.56 0.35
C ILE A 252 26.98 -0.52 1.23
N VAL A 253 28.23 -0.30 1.67
CA VAL A 253 29.02 -1.24 2.49
C VAL A 253 29.73 -0.50 3.62
N PRO A 254 29.67 -1.03 4.89
CA PRO A 254 28.87 -2.17 5.35
C PRO A 254 27.39 -1.79 5.59
N TYR A 255 26.48 -2.56 5.02
CA TYR A 255 25.05 -2.44 5.26
C TYR A 255 24.42 -3.83 5.16
N THR A 256 24.45 -4.58 6.26
CA THR A 256 23.98 -5.97 6.31
C THR A 256 23.90 -6.46 7.76
N THR A 257 23.61 -7.73 7.95
CA THR A 257 23.65 -8.41 9.24
C THR A 257 24.98 -9.12 9.45
N PHE A 258 25.43 -9.17 10.70
CA PHE A 258 26.66 -9.84 11.14
C PHE A 258 26.37 -10.73 12.35
N GLU A 259 27.07 -11.86 12.43
CA GLU A 259 27.06 -12.75 13.56
C GLU A 259 27.93 -12.17 14.67
N GLY A 260 27.35 -11.91 15.84
CA GLY A 260 28.03 -11.54 17.09
C GLY A 260 28.13 -12.73 18.03
N ALA A 261 28.85 -12.55 19.13
CA ALA A 261 29.03 -13.60 20.12
C ALA A 261 27.74 -14.04 20.83
N ASP A 262 26.76 -13.16 20.89
CA ASP A 262 25.48 -13.32 21.62
C ASP A 262 24.24 -13.19 20.73
N GLY A 263 24.44 -13.10 19.41
CA GLY A 263 23.35 -13.01 18.45
C GLY A 263 23.69 -12.23 17.18
N VAL A 264 22.69 -12.03 16.33
CA VAL A 264 22.84 -11.33 15.07
C VAL A 264 22.62 -9.82 15.29
N ILE A 265 23.52 -8.99 14.75
CA ILE A 265 23.40 -7.54 14.74
C ILE A 265 23.24 -7.02 13.29
N ALA A 266 22.49 -5.94 13.12
CA ALA A 266 22.42 -5.22 11.85
C ALA A 266 23.31 -3.97 11.93
N ILE A 267 24.18 -3.79 10.93
CA ILE A 267 25.03 -2.61 10.79
C ILE A 267 24.63 -1.91 9.49
N ALA A 268 24.35 -0.61 9.59
CA ALA A 268 24.00 0.25 8.44
C ALA A 268 24.89 1.50 8.48
N VAL A 269 25.85 1.58 7.54
CA VAL A 269 26.80 2.69 7.40
C VAL A 269 26.55 3.38 6.08
N GLY A 270 25.84 4.50 6.12
CA GLY A 270 25.37 5.18 4.92
C GLY A 270 26.37 6.16 4.27
N ASN A 271 27.49 6.47 4.94
CA ASN A 271 28.50 7.39 4.42
C ASN A 271 29.89 7.16 5.04
N ASP A 272 30.93 7.82 4.47
CA ASP A 272 32.33 7.58 4.84
C ASP A 272 32.63 8.05 6.29
N THR A 273 32.03 9.14 6.76
CA THR A 273 32.17 9.59 8.16
C THR A 273 31.59 8.58 9.15
N GLN A 274 30.49 7.91 8.80
CA GLN A 274 29.96 6.83 9.64
C GLN A 274 30.86 5.60 9.63
N PHE A 275 31.50 5.31 8.49
CA PHE A 275 32.50 4.24 8.40
C PHE A 275 33.72 4.51 9.29
N GLU A 276 34.26 5.72 9.27
CA GLU A 276 35.34 6.14 10.14
C GLU A 276 35.00 5.91 11.63
N ARG A 277 33.79 6.30 12.07
CA ARG A 277 33.32 6.06 13.43
C ARG A 277 33.17 4.56 13.75
N LEU A 278 32.69 3.77 12.80
CA LEU A 278 32.59 2.32 12.97
C LEU A 278 33.98 1.71 13.13
N ALA A 279 34.96 2.09 12.31
CA ALA A 279 36.35 1.63 12.38
C ALA A 279 36.96 1.94 13.77
N GLN A 280 36.75 3.14 14.30
CA GLN A 280 37.18 3.54 15.64
C GLN A 280 36.50 2.67 16.72
N LEU A 281 35.19 2.43 16.65
CA LEU A 281 34.43 1.61 17.60
C LEU A 281 34.90 0.16 17.60
N LEU A 282 35.33 -0.37 16.47
CA LEU A 282 35.84 -1.72 16.33
C LEU A 282 37.32 -1.85 16.71
N GLY A 283 37.99 -0.74 17.10
CA GLY A 283 39.39 -0.73 17.47
C GLY A 283 40.38 -0.73 16.29
N HIS A 284 39.88 -0.40 15.08
CA HIS A 284 40.64 -0.40 13.84
C HIS A 284 40.58 0.96 13.15
N PRO A 285 40.99 2.06 13.78
CA PRO A 285 40.92 3.39 13.21
C PRO A 285 41.68 3.53 11.86
N GLU A 286 42.72 2.71 11.65
CA GLU A 286 43.52 2.66 10.43
C GLU A 286 42.70 2.25 9.18
N TRP A 287 41.55 1.63 9.34
CA TRP A 287 40.69 1.29 8.20
C TRP A 287 40.10 2.53 7.51
N ALA A 288 39.97 3.62 8.23
CA ALA A 288 39.45 4.87 7.66
C ALA A 288 40.42 5.50 6.63
N ASP A 289 41.72 5.25 6.79
CA ASP A 289 42.77 5.74 5.89
C ASP A 289 43.20 4.71 4.84
N ASP A 290 42.73 3.49 4.92
CA ASP A 290 43.04 2.42 3.95
C ASP A 290 42.30 2.69 2.64
N ALA A 291 43.07 2.76 1.54
CA ALA A 291 42.52 3.02 0.19
C ALA A 291 41.41 2.05 -0.24
N ARG A 292 41.39 0.83 0.32
CA ARG A 292 40.32 -0.16 0.06
C ARG A 292 38.99 0.22 0.71
N PHE A 293 38.99 1.10 1.73
CA PHE A 293 37.82 1.35 2.56
C PHE A 293 37.46 2.81 2.70
N THR A 294 38.33 3.73 2.28
CA THR A 294 38.17 5.20 2.46
C THR A 294 36.85 5.70 1.90
N ARG A 295 36.46 5.23 0.73
CA ARG A 295 35.19 5.64 0.08
C ARG A 295 34.25 4.46 -0.07
N ASN A 296 32.94 4.72 -0.01
CA ASN A 296 31.94 3.67 -0.22
C ASN A 296 32.15 2.91 -1.54
N ALA A 297 32.50 3.61 -2.62
CA ALA A 297 32.77 2.98 -3.92
C ALA A 297 33.89 1.92 -3.87
N ASP A 298 34.90 2.15 -3.00
CA ASP A 298 36.03 1.23 -2.84
C ASP A 298 35.63 0.04 -1.95
N ARG A 299 34.68 0.22 -1.03
CA ARG A 299 34.16 -0.84 -0.16
C ARG A 299 33.17 -1.80 -0.83
N VAL A 300 32.56 -1.37 -1.92
CA VAL A 300 31.54 -2.16 -2.66
C VAL A 300 32.16 -3.21 -3.59
N VAL A 301 33.44 -3.10 -3.93
CA VAL A 301 34.17 -3.95 -4.91
C VAL A 301 34.50 -5.33 -4.35
#